data_b43ab960a7b93abcdf8da130d7ff9a15
#
_entry.id   b43ab960a7b93abcdf8da130d7ff9a15
#
_cell.length_a   1.000
_cell.length_b   1.000
_cell.length_c   1.000
_cell.angle_alpha   90.00
_cell.angle_beta   90.00
_cell.angle_gamma   90.00
#
_symmetry.space_group_name_H-M   'P 1'
#
loop_
_entity.id
_entity.type
_entity.pdbx_description
1 polymer ?
#
loop_
_entity_poly.entity_id
_entity_poly.type
_entity_poly.pdbx_seq_one_letter_code
_entity_poly.pdbx_strand_id
1 'polypeptide(L)'
;MQHKLLFSAIALALSYSAQAVIVPEGTQLDEKQHIVINNGAEPQSFDPQKTEGVPESAVAYQLLEGLVTSDSEGKLQPGVAESWENTPDFKTWTFHLRKDAKWSNGDPVTAHDFVFAWRRLVDPATAAPYASYLSYLQVENAQDIIDGKKKPAELGVEAKDDYTFVVHATNPVPYAVSLTTHQSLLPLPQKVVEKLGDAWVKKENYVGNGAYNWQTTLLTKKSNL
;
A
#
# COMPACT_ATOMS: atom_id res chain seq x y z
N MET A 1 -6.31 -59.92 -18.25
CA MET A 1 -5.92 -58.64 -18.91
C MET A 1 -6.71 -57.54 -18.24
N GLN A 2 -6.09 -56.80 -17.31
CA GLN A 2 -6.73 -55.67 -16.61
C GLN A 2 -6.12 -54.39 -17.16
N HIS A 3 -6.90 -53.58 -17.87
CA HIS A 3 -6.51 -52.25 -18.31
C HIS A 3 -6.68 -51.25 -17.16
N LYS A 4 -5.56 -50.74 -16.63
CA LYS A 4 -5.54 -49.61 -15.73
C LYS A 4 -5.66 -48.34 -16.55
N LEU A 5 -6.78 -47.64 -16.46
CA LEU A 5 -6.97 -46.28 -16.96
C LEU A 5 -6.29 -45.32 -16.00
N LEU A 6 -5.20 -44.68 -16.44
CA LEU A 6 -4.62 -43.51 -15.77
C LEU A 6 -5.47 -42.27 -16.13
N PHE A 7 -6.15 -41.70 -15.15
CA PHE A 7 -6.71 -40.35 -15.25
C PHE A 7 -5.61 -39.36 -14.94
N SER A 8 -5.08 -38.68 -15.96
CA SER A 8 -4.26 -37.49 -15.78
C SER A 8 -5.18 -36.29 -15.52
N ALA A 9 -5.21 -35.81 -14.30
CA ALA A 9 -5.83 -34.55 -13.97
C ALA A 9 -4.89 -33.42 -14.44
N ILE A 10 -5.26 -32.75 -15.52
CA ILE A 10 -4.62 -31.49 -15.95
C ILE A 10 -5.20 -30.40 -15.07
N ALA A 11 -4.41 -29.96 -14.09
CA ALA A 11 -4.69 -28.73 -13.35
C ALA A 11 -4.46 -27.55 -14.30
N LEU A 12 -5.52 -26.91 -14.79
CA LEU A 12 -5.45 -25.63 -15.49
C LEU A 12 -5.15 -24.56 -14.43
N ALA A 13 -3.87 -24.17 -14.30
CA ALA A 13 -3.48 -22.98 -13.59
C ALA A 13 -3.96 -21.77 -14.43
N LEU A 14 -5.05 -21.16 -14.01
CA LEU A 14 -5.46 -19.85 -14.52
C LEU A 14 -4.47 -18.81 -14.00
N SER A 15 -3.46 -18.51 -14.81
CA SER A 15 -2.59 -17.35 -14.58
C SER A 15 -3.42 -16.09 -14.78
N TYR A 16 -3.88 -15.47 -13.72
CA TYR A 16 -4.37 -14.11 -13.77
C TYR A 16 -3.15 -13.22 -13.96
N SER A 17 -2.92 -12.79 -15.18
CA SER A 17 -1.97 -11.70 -15.46
C SER A 17 -2.52 -10.45 -14.78
N ALA A 18 -1.71 -9.78 -13.96
CA ALA A 18 -2.02 -8.44 -13.52
C ALA A 18 -2.26 -7.59 -14.76
N GLN A 19 -3.51 -7.18 -15.00
CA GLN A 19 -3.82 -6.31 -16.13
C GLN A 19 -3.41 -4.90 -15.73
N ALA A 20 -2.26 -4.46 -16.22
CA ALA A 20 -1.99 -3.02 -16.31
C ALA A 20 -3.21 -2.34 -16.95
N VAL A 21 -3.50 -1.11 -16.52
CA VAL A 21 -4.60 -0.30 -17.07
C VAL A 21 -4.65 -0.49 -18.58
N ILE A 22 -5.78 -1.03 -19.09
CA ILE A 22 -5.95 -1.26 -20.52
C ILE A 22 -6.08 0.12 -21.17
N VAL A 23 -4.99 0.59 -21.79
CA VAL A 23 -5.05 1.75 -22.65
C VAL A 23 -5.79 1.29 -23.91
N PRO A 24 -6.91 1.93 -24.30
CA PRO A 24 -7.65 1.55 -25.49
C PRO A 24 -6.73 1.51 -26.72
N GLU A 25 -6.91 0.50 -27.57
CA GLU A 25 -6.11 0.35 -28.79
C GLU A 25 -6.21 1.61 -29.67
N GLY A 26 -5.06 2.13 -30.13
CA GLY A 26 -5.00 3.35 -30.89
C GLY A 26 -4.91 4.65 -30.08
N THR A 27 -4.92 4.60 -28.76
CA THR A 27 -4.69 5.79 -27.92
C THR A 27 -3.26 6.28 -28.11
N GLN A 28 -3.09 7.51 -28.61
CA GLN A 28 -1.79 8.18 -28.63
C GLN A 28 -1.54 8.76 -27.24
N LEU A 29 -0.53 8.23 -26.56
CA LEU A 29 -0.07 8.80 -25.29
C LEU A 29 0.81 10.02 -25.60
N ASP A 30 0.65 11.07 -24.78
CA ASP A 30 1.56 12.23 -24.82
C ASP A 30 2.99 11.77 -24.49
N GLU A 31 3.99 12.35 -25.17
CA GLU A 31 5.40 12.08 -24.85
C GLU A 31 5.77 12.47 -23.43
N LYS A 32 5.10 13.50 -22.90
CA LYS A 32 5.26 13.96 -21.52
C LYS A 32 4.02 13.59 -20.70
N GLN A 33 4.11 12.49 -19.98
CA GLN A 33 3.06 12.08 -19.04
C GLN A 33 3.04 13.05 -17.84
N HIS A 34 2.27 14.14 -17.96
CA HIS A 34 2.14 15.18 -16.94
C HIS A 34 0.66 15.40 -16.63
N ILE A 35 0.31 15.38 -15.35
CA ILE A 35 -1.03 15.67 -14.88
C ILE A 35 -1.02 16.85 -13.89
N VAL A 36 -1.99 17.75 -14.03
CA VAL A 36 -2.26 18.82 -13.06
C VAL A 36 -3.60 18.54 -12.43
N ILE A 37 -3.60 18.35 -11.14
CA ILE A 37 -4.81 18.04 -10.37
C ILE A 37 -5.20 19.25 -9.53
N ASN A 38 -6.47 19.67 -9.61
CA ASN A 38 -7.03 20.60 -8.64
C ASN A 38 -7.41 19.81 -7.38
N ASN A 39 -6.63 19.99 -6.34
CA ASN A 39 -6.79 19.25 -5.08
C ASN A 39 -7.80 19.91 -4.11
N GLY A 40 -8.40 21.04 -4.48
CA GLY A 40 -9.37 21.76 -3.63
C GLY A 40 -8.75 22.49 -2.45
N ALA A 41 -7.79 21.90 -1.77
CA ALA A 41 -7.03 22.47 -0.67
C ALA A 41 -5.57 22.01 -0.72
N GLU A 42 -4.69 22.76 -0.05
CA GLU A 42 -3.30 22.37 0.11
C GLU A 42 -3.20 21.25 1.15
N PRO A 43 -2.51 20.12 0.85
CA PRO A 43 -2.26 19.07 1.83
C PRO A 43 -1.44 19.59 3.02
N GLN A 44 -1.80 19.19 4.23
CA GLN A 44 -1.04 19.55 5.43
C GLN A 44 0.32 18.88 5.46
N SER A 45 0.43 17.69 4.91
CA SER A 45 1.66 16.93 4.75
C SER A 45 1.55 15.97 3.57
N PHE A 46 2.70 15.48 3.08
CA PHE A 46 2.80 14.37 2.13
C PHE A 46 3.15 13.05 2.81
N ASP A 47 3.18 13.01 4.15
CA ASP A 47 3.29 11.78 4.92
C ASP A 47 1.88 11.18 5.11
N PRO A 48 1.54 10.05 4.46
CA PRO A 48 0.20 9.49 4.49
C PRO A 48 -0.21 9.01 5.89
N GLN A 49 0.75 8.87 6.81
CA GLN A 49 0.49 8.46 8.18
C GLN A 49 0.29 9.64 9.16
N LYS A 50 0.61 10.87 8.73
CA LYS A 50 0.48 12.09 9.56
C LYS A 50 -0.64 13.01 9.10
N THR A 51 -1.55 12.51 8.28
CA THR A 51 -2.62 13.31 7.67
C THR A 51 -3.97 12.61 7.73
N GLU A 52 -5.01 13.41 7.74
CA GLU A 52 -6.42 13.00 7.62
C GLU A 52 -7.09 13.94 6.62
N GLY A 53 -7.87 13.41 5.71
CA GLY A 53 -8.65 14.23 4.81
C GLY A 53 -8.50 13.85 3.35
N VAL A 54 -9.44 14.35 2.56
CA VAL A 54 -9.54 14.06 1.12
C VAL A 54 -8.38 14.68 0.33
N PRO A 55 -7.94 15.94 0.60
CA PRO A 55 -6.82 16.52 -0.14
C PRO A 55 -5.52 15.73 0.00
N GLU A 56 -5.24 15.24 1.20
CA GLU A 56 -4.04 14.46 1.50
C GLU A 56 -4.11 13.08 0.86
N SER A 57 -5.26 12.38 0.99
CA SER A 57 -5.44 11.04 0.41
C SER A 57 -5.38 11.08 -1.12
N ALA A 58 -5.99 12.11 -1.74
CA ALA A 58 -5.95 12.25 -3.19
C ALA A 58 -4.53 12.35 -3.74
N VAL A 59 -3.63 13.04 -3.02
CA VAL A 59 -2.22 13.12 -3.38
C VAL A 59 -1.49 11.81 -3.05
N ALA A 60 -1.73 11.24 -1.87
CA ALA A 60 -1.06 10.01 -1.44
C ALA A 60 -1.25 8.88 -2.44
N TYR A 61 -2.47 8.69 -2.97
CA TYR A 61 -2.78 7.66 -3.96
C TYR A 61 -2.18 7.91 -5.36
N GLN A 62 -1.71 9.11 -5.66
CA GLN A 62 -0.96 9.38 -6.89
C GLN A 62 0.53 9.06 -6.73
N LEU A 63 1.06 9.28 -5.53
CA LEU A 63 2.49 9.18 -5.24
C LEU A 63 2.89 7.82 -4.67
N LEU A 64 1.94 7.09 -4.09
CA LEU A 64 2.16 5.79 -3.45
C LEU A 64 1.11 4.77 -3.89
N GLU A 65 1.54 3.53 -4.07
CA GLU A 65 0.69 2.37 -4.37
C GLU A 65 0.74 1.39 -3.19
N GLY A 66 -0.45 0.98 -2.71
CA GLY A 66 -0.62 0.03 -1.62
C GLY A 66 -0.58 -1.44 -2.04
N LEU A 67 -0.85 -2.34 -1.09
CA LEU A 67 -1.00 -3.77 -1.39
C LEU A 67 -2.07 -4.00 -2.46
N VAL A 68 -3.21 -3.36 -2.29
CA VAL A 68 -4.40 -3.48 -3.13
C VAL A 68 -4.91 -2.08 -3.44
N THR A 69 -5.47 -1.91 -4.60
CA THR A 69 -6.14 -0.67 -5.04
C THR A 69 -7.60 -0.95 -5.38
N SER A 70 -8.34 0.08 -5.76
CA SER A 70 -9.72 -0.04 -6.23
C SER A 70 -9.87 0.63 -7.60
N ASP A 71 -10.66 0.02 -8.47
CA ASP A 71 -11.04 0.65 -9.73
C ASP A 71 -12.15 1.70 -9.52
N SER A 72 -12.61 2.33 -10.61
CA SER A 72 -13.66 3.36 -10.59
C SER A 72 -15.02 2.87 -10.10
N GLU A 73 -15.25 1.55 -10.07
CA GLU A 73 -16.46 0.91 -9.57
C GLU A 73 -16.31 0.45 -8.11
N GLY A 74 -15.14 0.69 -7.49
CA GLY A 74 -14.83 0.28 -6.13
C GLY A 74 -14.46 -1.19 -6.00
N LYS A 75 -14.23 -1.90 -7.12
CA LYS A 75 -13.78 -3.29 -7.10
C LYS A 75 -12.29 -3.34 -6.79
N LEU A 76 -11.93 -4.25 -5.89
CA LEU A 76 -10.53 -4.46 -5.51
C LEU A 76 -9.70 -4.98 -6.69
N GLN A 77 -8.55 -4.37 -6.87
CA GLN A 77 -7.57 -4.69 -7.91
C GLN A 77 -6.20 -4.93 -7.27
N PRO A 78 -5.35 -5.80 -7.84
CA PRO A 78 -3.96 -5.90 -7.46
C PRO A 78 -3.25 -4.54 -7.53
N GLY A 79 -2.43 -4.26 -6.51
CA GLY A 79 -1.50 -3.14 -6.48
C GLY A 79 -0.06 -3.66 -6.43
N VAL A 80 0.68 -3.35 -5.35
CA VAL A 80 1.99 -3.97 -5.11
C VAL A 80 1.86 -5.47 -4.85
N ALA A 81 0.75 -5.93 -4.22
CA ALA A 81 0.44 -7.34 -4.13
C ALA A 81 -0.25 -7.82 -5.43
N GLU A 82 0.37 -8.77 -6.12
CA GLU A 82 -0.20 -9.41 -7.30
C GLU A 82 -1.27 -10.46 -6.94
N SER A 83 -1.20 -11.01 -5.73
CA SER A 83 -2.17 -11.96 -5.19
C SER A 83 -2.13 -12.00 -3.67
N TRP A 84 -3.17 -12.59 -3.08
CA TRP A 84 -3.26 -12.78 -1.63
C TRP A 84 -4.08 -14.02 -1.31
N GLU A 85 -3.82 -14.58 -0.13
CA GLU A 85 -4.52 -15.72 0.41
C GLU A 85 -4.73 -15.58 1.91
N ASN A 86 -5.62 -16.37 2.47
CA ASN A 86 -5.88 -16.38 3.90
C ASN A 86 -6.04 -17.80 4.43
N THR A 87 -5.82 -17.96 5.74
CA THR A 87 -6.19 -19.17 6.45
C THR A 87 -7.72 -19.32 6.51
N PRO A 88 -8.26 -20.56 6.62
CA PRO A 88 -9.71 -20.79 6.66
C PRO A 88 -10.46 -20.04 7.79
N ASP A 89 -9.75 -19.68 8.84
CA ASP A 89 -10.28 -18.91 9.98
C ASP A 89 -10.16 -17.39 9.79
N PHE A 90 -9.66 -16.90 8.64
CA PHE A 90 -9.44 -15.48 8.32
C PHE A 90 -8.57 -14.72 9.35
N LYS A 91 -7.66 -15.40 10.04
CA LYS A 91 -6.76 -14.78 11.00
C LYS A 91 -5.36 -14.53 10.47
N THR A 92 -4.95 -15.22 9.42
CA THR A 92 -3.66 -14.96 8.77
C THR A 92 -3.90 -14.63 7.31
N TRP A 93 -3.35 -13.50 6.87
CA TRP A 93 -3.40 -13.04 5.50
C TRP A 93 -1.99 -12.98 4.96
N THR A 94 -1.77 -13.56 3.79
CA THR A 94 -0.48 -13.56 3.09
C THR A 94 -0.65 -12.83 1.77
N PHE A 95 0.18 -11.80 1.56
CA PHE A 95 0.21 -11.02 0.33
C PHE A 95 1.50 -11.32 -0.42
N HIS A 96 1.37 -11.74 -1.69
CA HIS A 96 2.48 -11.99 -2.58
C HIS A 96 2.74 -10.74 -3.42
N LEU A 97 3.91 -10.14 -3.25
CA LEU A 97 4.26 -8.87 -3.89
C LEU A 97 4.87 -9.12 -5.28
N ARG A 98 4.51 -8.28 -6.24
CA ARG A 98 5.12 -8.31 -7.57
C ARG A 98 6.57 -7.85 -7.50
N LYS A 99 7.47 -8.57 -8.20
CA LYS A 99 8.92 -8.35 -8.14
C LYS A 99 9.40 -7.15 -8.97
N ASP A 100 8.56 -6.60 -9.82
CA ASP A 100 8.84 -5.43 -10.64
C ASP A 100 8.43 -4.11 -9.98
N ALA A 101 7.79 -4.15 -8.80
CA ALA A 101 7.47 -2.95 -8.04
C ALA A 101 8.73 -2.23 -7.60
N LYS A 102 8.82 -0.93 -7.90
CA LYS A 102 10.00 -0.12 -7.60
C LYS A 102 9.62 1.22 -7.01
N TRP A 103 10.44 1.67 -6.11
CA TRP A 103 10.50 3.05 -5.69
C TRP A 103 11.04 3.94 -6.83
N SER A 104 10.69 5.23 -6.83
CA SER A 104 11.13 6.19 -7.86
C SER A 104 12.65 6.42 -7.91
N ASN A 105 13.38 6.02 -6.87
CA ASN A 105 14.84 6.00 -6.84
C ASN A 105 15.46 4.71 -7.45
N GLY A 106 14.62 3.76 -7.91
CA GLY A 106 15.02 2.50 -8.52
C GLY A 106 15.16 1.30 -7.56
N ASP A 107 15.09 1.52 -6.24
CA ASP A 107 15.09 0.44 -5.25
C ASP A 107 13.84 -0.43 -5.41
N PRO A 108 13.88 -1.75 -5.14
CA PRO A 108 12.69 -2.58 -5.12
C PRO A 108 11.77 -2.18 -3.96
N VAL A 109 10.45 -2.28 -4.19
CA VAL A 109 9.46 -2.26 -3.10
C VAL A 109 9.38 -3.66 -2.51
N THR A 110 9.55 -3.77 -1.21
CA THR A 110 9.61 -5.06 -0.52
C THR A 110 8.61 -5.17 0.62
N ALA A 111 8.38 -6.40 1.09
CA ALA A 111 7.58 -6.67 2.27
C ALA A 111 8.13 -5.95 3.53
N HIS A 112 9.42 -5.69 3.59
CA HIS A 112 10.05 -4.94 4.69
C HIS A 112 9.56 -3.50 4.74
N ASP A 113 9.27 -2.85 3.60
CA ASP A 113 8.74 -1.50 3.55
C ASP A 113 7.32 -1.44 4.14
N PHE A 114 6.50 -2.48 3.93
CA PHE A 114 5.18 -2.62 4.54
C PHE A 114 5.28 -2.89 6.04
N VAL A 115 6.16 -3.80 6.48
CA VAL A 115 6.41 -4.07 7.91
C VAL A 115 6.85 -2.79 8.61
N PHE A 116 7.79 -2.05 8.04
CA PHE A 116 8.23 -0.76 8.56
C PHE A 116 7.09 0.25 8.66
N ALA A 117 6.34 0.43 7.57
CA ALA A 117 5.23 1.39 7.51
C ALA A 117 4.15 1.08 8.56
N TRP A 118 3.74 -0.19 8.70
CA TRP A 118 2.67 -0.55 9.63
C TRP A 118 3.13 -0.48 11.09
N ARG A 119 4.39 -0.82 11.39
CA ARG A 119 4.97 -0.64 12.72
C ARG A 119 5.07 0.84 13.10
N ARG A 120 5.46 1.68 12.14
CA ARG A 120 5.50 3.14 12.33
C ARG A 120 4.11 3.73 12.54
N LEU A 121 3.09 3.21 11.86
CA LEU A 121 1.70 3.69 12.00
C LEU A 121 1.19 3.55 13.44
N VAL A 122 1.48 2.44 14.12
CA VAL A 122 1.02 2.20 15.51
C VAL A 122 1.98 2.72 16.57
N ASP A 123 3.16 3.18 16.19
CA ASP A 123 4.12 3.74 17.13
C ASP A 123 3.58 5.08 17.69
N PRO A 124 3.39 5.20 19.03
CA PRO A 124 2.95 6.45 19.63
C PRO A 124 3.83 7.66 19.29
N ALA A 125 5.13 7.43 19.03
CA ALA A 125 6.06 8.49 18.61
C ALA A 125 5.72 9.09 17.25
N THR A 126 5.04 8.35 16.38
CA THR A 126 4.58 8.84 15.08
C THR A 126 3.40 9.81 15.21
N ALA A 127 2.60 9.66 16.28
CA ALA A 127 1.37 10.42 16.52
C ALA A 127 0.41 10.37 15.29
N ALA A 128 0.27 9.18 14.70
CA ALA A 128 -0.55 8.98 13.50
C ALA A 128 -2.04 9.06 13.84
N PRO A 129 -2.84 9.91 13.16
CA PRO A 129 -4.28 10.04 13.42
C PRO A 129 -5.03 8.72 13.20
N TYR A 130 -4.58 7.90 12.23
CA TYR A 130 -5.16 6.63 11.88
C TYR A 130 -4.45 5.42 12.49
N ALA A 131 -3.71 5.58 13.61
CA ALA A 131 -3.04 4.46 14.29
C ALA A 131 -4.02 3.32 14.61
N SER A 132 -5.24 3.64 15.05
CA SER A 132 -6.30 2.67 15.36
C SER A 132 -6.78 1.83 14.17
N TYR A 133 -6.40 2.20 12.93
CA TYR A 133 -6.83 1.47 11.75
C TYR A 133 -6.36 0.01 11.75
N LEU A 134 -5.16 -0.27 12.27
CA LEU A 134 -4.67 -1.63 12.45
C LEU A 134 -5.41 -2.40 13.55
N SER A 135 -6.05 -1.71 14.52
CA SER A 135 -6.95 -2.34 15.47
C SER A 135 -8.27 -2.77 14.82
N TYR A 136 -8.76 -2.04 13.79
CA TYR A 136 -9.92 -2.48 13.00
C TYR A 136 -9.60 -3.71 12.15
N LEU A 137 -8.36 -3.82 11.67
CA LEU A 137 -7.81 -5.02 11.03
C LEU A 137 -7.54 -6.14 12.04
N GLN A 138 -7.79 -5.94 13.34
CA GLN A 138 -7.50 -6.89 14.41
C GLN A 138 -6.06 -7.39 14.42
N VAL A 139 -5.10 -6.60 13.90
CA VAL A 139 -3.70 -7.00 13.86
C VAL A 139 -3.21 -7.25 15.28
N GLU A 140 -2.57 -8.38 15.51
CA GLU A 140 -2.04 -8.77 16.80
C GLU A 140 -1.18 -7.66 17.41
N ASN A 141 -1.41 -7.35 18.67
CA ASN A 141 -0.72 -6.32 19.45
C ASN A 141 -0.96 -4.87 19.02
N ALA A 142 -1.72 -4.58 17.97
CA ALA A 142 -1.89 -3.20 17.48
C ALA A 142 -2.36 -2.25 18.57
N GLN A 143 -3.43 -2.60 19.32
CA GLN A 143 -3.95 -1.74 20.37
C GLN A 143 -2.98 -1.61 21.56
N ASP A 144 -2.33 -2.70 21.98
CA ASP A 144 -1.36 -2.65 23.09
C ASP A 144 -0.14 -1.77 22.76
N ILE A 145 0.26 -1.72 21.47
CA ILE A 145 1.34 -0.84 21.03
C ILE A 145 0.87 0.62 21.04
N ILE A 146 -0.32 0.92 20.51
CA ILE A 146 -0.91 2.26 20.53
C ILE A 146 -1.03 2.78 21.96
N ASP A 147 -1.42 1.90 22.90
CA ASP A 147 -1.51 2.20 24.34
C ASP A 147 -0.13 2.31 25.04
N GLY A 148 0.97 2.09 24.33
CA GLY A 148 2.33 2.11 24.88
C GLY A 148 2.69 0.92 25.77
N LYS A 149 1.90 -0.15 25.76
CA LYS A 149 2.13 -1.37 26.56
C LYS A 149 3.12 -2.33 25.90
N LYS A 150 3.25 -2.26 24.56
CA LYS A 150 4.14 -3.07 23.75
C LYS A 150 4.95 -2.23 22.79
N LYS A 151 6.02 -2.81 22.24
CA LYS A 151 6.89 -2.12 21.26
C LYS A 151 6.36 -2.31 19.83
N PRO A 152 6.55 -1.35 18.91
CA PRO A 152 6.15 -1.48 17.49
C PRO A 152 6.66 -2.76 16.82
N ALA A 153 7.84 -3.26 17.22
CA ALA A 153 8.42 -4.50 16.70
C ALA A 153 7.58 -5.76 16.99
N GLU A 154 6.68 -5.71 17.98
CA GLU A 154 5.81 -6.82 18.38
C GLU A 154 4.48 -6.87 17.62
N LEU A 155 4.25 -5.91 16.67
CA LEU A 155 3.09 -5.92 15.80
C LEU A 155 3.03 -7.21 15.00
N GLY A 156 1.84 -7.81 14.90
CA GLY A 156 1.58 -9.06 14.19
C GLY A 156 1.70 -8.94 12.67
N VAL A 157 2.83 -8.43 12.19
CA VAL A 157 3.18 -8.36 10.77
C VAL A 157 4.61 -8.81 10.56
N GLU A 158 4.85 -9.55 9.45
CA GLU A 158 6.19 -10.01 9.11
C GLU A 158 6.46 -9.99 7.60
N ALA A 159 7.70 -9.77 7.23
CA ALA A 159 8.24 -10.07 5.92
C ALA A 159 8.84 -11.47 5.97
N LYS A 160 8.13 -12.47 5.44
CA LYS A 160 8.61 -13.86 5.38
C LYS A 160 9.82 -13.98 4.43
N ASP A 161 9.81 -13.16 3.39
CA ASP A 161 10.89 -12.86 2.47
C ASP A 161 10.64 -11.47 1.87
N ASP A 162 11.47 -11.02 0.90
CA ASP A 162 11.36 -9.69 0.29
C ASP A 162 10.00 -9.45 -0.40
N TYR A 163 9.30 -10.51 -0.81
CA TYR A 163 8.07 -10.41 -1.61
C TYR A 163 6.87 -11.13 -0.98
N THR A 164 6.98 -11.53 0.26
CA THR A 164 5.89 -12.17 1.00
C THR A 164 5.63 -11.42 2.30
N PHE A 165 4.53 -10.65 2.32
CA PHE A 165 4.07 -9.90 3.49
C PHE A 165 2.94 -10.66 4.19
N VAL A 166 3.06 -10.88 5.50
CA VAL A 166 2.09 -11.65 6.28
C VAL A 166 1.53 -10.79 7.41
N VAL A 167 0.23 -10.90 7.62
CA VAL A 167 -0.53 -10.20 8.67
C VAL A 167 -1.22 -11.24 9.55
N HIS A 168 -1.01 -11.16 10.86
CA HIS A 168 -1.65 -11.99 11.86
C HIS A 168 -2.70 -11.18 12.64
N ALA A 169 -3.92 -11.69 12.65
CA ALA A 169 -5.04 -11.07 13.35
C ALA A 169 -5.48 -11.93 14.56
N THR A 170 -5.88 -11.27 15.63
CA THR A 170 -6.42 -11.92 16.85
C THR A 170 -7.78 -12.56 16.60
N ASN A 171 -8.60 -11.95 15.75
CA ASN A 171 -9.95 -12.40 15.40
C ASN A 171 -10.11 -12.54 13.89
N PRO A 172 -11.11 -13.31 13.41
CA PRO A 172 -11.41 -13.43 11.99
C PRO A 172 -11.72 -12.08 11.33
N VAL A 173 -11.02 -11.75 10.22
CA VAL A 173 -11.23 -10.49 9.48
C VAL A 173 -11.44 -10.80 7.98
N PRO A 174 -12.62 -11.28 7.57
CA PRO A 174 -12.87 -11.65 6.17
C PRO A 174 -12.83 -10.46 5.19
N TYR A 175 -12.89 -9.24 5.70
CA TYR A 175 -12.83 -7.98 4.94
C TYR A 175 -11.43 -7.33 4.97
N ALA A 176 -10.39 -8.03 5.45
CA ALA A 176 -9.05 -7.45 5.62
C ALA A 176 -8.52 -6.78 4.35
N VAL A 177 -8.66 -7.44 3.19
CA VAL A 177 -8.14 -6.93 1.91
C VAL A 177 -8.71 -5.56 1.56
N SER A 178 -10.02 -5.33 1.79
CA SER A 178 -10.62 -4.02 1.49
C SER A 178 -10.08 -2.92 2.41
N LEU A 179 -9.73 -3.23 3.64
CA LEU A 179 -9.13 -2.26 4.56
C LEU A 179 -7.71 -1.87 4.15
N THR A 180 -6.97 -2.74 3.44
CA THR A 180 -5.60 -2.43 3.01
C THR A 180 -5.52 -1.36 1.92
N THR A 181 -6.64 -0.94 1.36
CA THR A 181 -6.69 0.18 0.41
C THR A 181 -6.54 1.55 1.08
N HIS A 182 -6.64 1.64 2.40
CA HIS A 182 -6.60 2.92 3.11
C HIS A 182 -5.21 3.56 3.06
N GLN A 183 -5.16 4.90 2.89
CA GLN A 183 -3.90 5.66 2.75
C GLN A 183 -2.88 5.42 3.87
N SER A 184 -3.33 5.22 5.11
CA SER A 184 -2.43 5.00 6.25
C SER A 184 -1.66 3.68 6.19
N LEU A 185 -2.11 2.73 5.34
CA LEU A 185 -1.50 1.40 5.15
C LEU A 185 -0.60 1.31 3.93
N LEU A 186 -0.38 2.44 3.23
CA LEU A 186 0.56 2.53 2.12
C LEU A 186 1.99 2.23 2.60
N PRO A 187 2.84 1.61 1.76
CA PRO A 187 4.23 1.36 2.11
C PRO A 187 5.00 2.68 2.21
N LEU A 188 6.06 2.67 2.98
CA LEU A 188 6.99 3.80 3.09
C LEU A 188 8.41 3.35 2.72
N PRO A 189 9.20 4.18 2.02
CA PRO A 189 10.58 3.86 1.65
C PRO A 189 11.46 3.86 2.90
N GLN A 190 11.54 2.71 3.59
CA GLN A 190 12.18 2.56 4.90
C GLN A 190 13.53 3.28 4.98
N LYS A 191 14.46 2.97 4.06
CA LYS A 191 15.81 3.54 4.06
C LYS A 191 15.82 5.07 4.00
N VAL A 192 14.86 5.66 3.26
CA VAL A 192 14.75 7.11 3.09
C VAL A 192 14.19 7.74 4.35
N VAL A 193 13.11 7.17 4.90
CA VAL A 193 12.46 7.66 6.13
C VAL A 193 13.41 7.56 7.32
N GLU A 194 14.11 6.43 7.50
CA GLU A 194 15.08 6.26 8.59
C GLU A 194 16.27 7.24 8.47
N LYS A 195 16.73 7.53 7.25
CA LYS A 195 17.85 8.43 7.01
C LYS A 195 17.48 9.89 7.24
N LEU A 196 16.27 10.32 6.85
CA LEU A 196 15.91 11.73 6.74
C LEU A 196 14.89 12.18 7.80
N GLY A 197 14.30 11.26 8.57
CA GLY A 197 13.24 11.58 9.51
C GLY A 197 12.11 12.34 8.81
N ASP A 198 11.53 13.34 9.45
CA ASP A 198 10.43 14.13 8.89
C ASP A 198 10.78 14.91 7.59
N ALA A 199 12.06 15.01 7.25
CA ALA A 199 12.47 15.66 6.01
C ALA A 199 12.26 14.79 4.75
N TRP A 200 11.87 13.51 4.90
CA TRP A 200 11.63 12.61 3.78
C TRP A 200 10.49 13.09 2.86
N VAL A 201 9.49 13.80 3.42
CA VAL A 201 8.35 14.37 2.68
C VAL A 201 8.66 15.65 1.91
N LYS A 202 9.88 16.20 2.01
CA LYS A 202 10.25 17.34 1.19
C LYS A 202 10.40 16.90 -0.26
N LYS A 203 10.01 17.77 -1.18
CA LYS A 203 10.02 17.49 -2.61
C LYS A 203 11.32 16.86 -3.12
N GLU A 204 12.44 17.41 -2.70
CA GLU A 204 13.78 16.95 -3.09
C GLU A 204 14.17 15.58 -2.55
N ASN A 205 13.46 15.11 -1.54
CA ASN A 205 13.71 13.86 -0.83
C ASN A 205 12.64 12.79 -1.09
N TYR A 206 11.49 13.22 -1.65
CA TYR A 206 10.32 12.34 -1.77
C TYR A 206 10.58 11.18 -2.71
N VAL A 207 10.39 9.98 -2.20
CA VAL A 207 10.49 8.73 -2.95
C VAL A 207 9.15 8.03 -2.86
N GLY A 208 8.47 7.91 -4.01
CA GLY A 208 7.19 7.24 -4.14
C GLY A 208 7.29 5.98 -4.99
N ASN A 209 6.25 5.14 -4.94
CA ASN A 209 6.07 3.96 -5.78
C ASN A 209 4.76 3.99 -6.57
N GLY A 210 4.06 5.13 -6.56
CA GLY A 210 2.81 5.34 -7.28
C GLY A 210 3.00 5.65 -8.75
N ALA A 211 1.89 5.92 -9.42
CA ALA A 211 1.86 6.20 -10.85
C ALA A 211 2.57 7.51 -11.23
N TYR A 212 2.69 8.46 -10.31
CA TYR A 212 3.27 9.77 -10.56
C TYR A 212 4.38 10.11 -9.57
N ASN A 213 5.34 10.91 -10.06
CA ASN A 213 6.37 11.53 -9.23
C ASN A 213 6.00 12.99 -8.97
N TRP A 214 6.24 13.46 -7.76
CA TRP A 214 5.99 14.84 -7.41
C TRP A 214 6.98 15.79 -8.06
N GLN A 215 6.53 16.58 -9.05
CA GLN A 215 7.39 17.53 -9.77
C GLN A 215 7.20 18.98 -9.30
N THR A 216 5.98 19.43 -9.07
CA THR A 216 5.70 20.85 -8.73
C THR A 216 4.40 20.97 -7.97
N THR A 217 4.40 21.84 -6.93
CA THR A 217 3.18 22.35 -6.32
C THR A 217 2.93 23.75 -6.84
N LEU A 218 1.82 23.96 -7.54
CA LEU A 218 1.37 25.27 -7.98
C LEU A 218 0.35 25.78 -6.96
N LEU A 219 0.73 26.77 -6.17
CA LEU A 219 -0.23 27.50 -5.35
C LEU A 219 -0.91 28.56 -6.23
N THR A 220 -2.12 28.25 -6.72
CA THR A 220 -2.97 29.28 -7.33
C THR A 220 -3.58 30.12 -6.22
N LYS A 221 -3.07 31.33 -6.05
CA LYS A 221 -3.74 32.35 -5.24
C LYS A 221 -5.17 32.51 -5.79
N LYS A 222 -6.23 32.23 -5.00
CA LYS A 222 -7.58 32.65 -5.35
C LYS A 222 -7.53 34.16 -5.56
N SER A 223 -7.72 34.60 -6.80
CA SER A 223 -8.12 36.00 -7.02
C SER A 223 -9.49 36.14 -6.39
N ASN A 224 -9.60 36.97 -5.35
CA ASN A 224 -10.89 37.41 -4.84
C ASN A 224 -11.57 38.19 -5.99
N LEU A 225 -12.57 37.55 -6.59
CA LEU A 225 -13.61 38.25 -7.38
C LEU A 225 -14.65 38.75 -6.43
#